data_283b742f96d717cba6433911246e266a
#
_entry.id   283b742f96d717cba6433911246e266a
#
_cell.length_a   1.000
_cell.length_b   1.000
_cell.length_c   1.000
_cell.angle_alpha   90.00
_cell.angle_beta   90.00
_cell.angle_gamma   90.00
#
_symmetry.space_group_name_H-M   'P 1'
#
loop_
_entity.id
_entity.type
_entity.pdbx_description
1 polymer ?
#
loop_
_entity_poly.entity_id
_entity_poly.type
_entity_poly.pdbx_seq_one_letter_code
_entity_poly.pdbx_strand_id
1 'polypeptide(L)'
;ADVLMKIPNGKEILFLGRYNHDVRILSEDGFGWKPGISDNSSEICFSERPDLNMRFMTIHSSKGLQADVVISLNNRTGKYGFPSRMDEPVLIPLLLGGDNDRYDEERRLFYVAMTRARDAAYIVSVTGHQSDFFKEIFPYYGRDSGTSPMICPLCGGMLILKEGRYGRFYGCSNYASRGCR
;
A
#
# COMPACT_ATOMS: atom_id res chain seq x y z
N ALA A 1 10.89 2.06 -9.15
CA ALA A 1 11.29 1.52 -10.46
C ALA A 1 11.21 -0.01 -10.50
N ASP A 2 11.90 -0.77 -9.62
CA ASP A 2 12.07 -2.24 -9.69
C ASP A 2 10.76 -3.04 -9.78
N VAL A 3 9.70 -2.57 -9.13
CA VAL A 3 8.38 -3.20 -9.20
C VAL A 3 7.82 -3.13 -10.61
N LEU A 4 7.97 -1.98 -11.27
CA LEU A 4 7.44 -1.76 -12.62
C LEU A 4 8.12 -2.64 -13.67
N MET A 5 9.40 -2.92 -13.49
CA MET A 5 10.15 -3.80 -14.40
C MET A 5 9.64 -5.25 -14.42
N LYS A 6 8.91 -5.66 -13.37
CA LYS A 6 8.32 -7.00 -13.24
C LYS A 6 6.88 -7.09 -13.72
N ILE A 7 6.25 -5.96 -14.02
CA ILE A 7 4.85 -5.92 -14.47
C ILE A 7 4.80 -6.23 -15.97
N PRO A 8 3.91 -7.14 -16.42
CA PRO A 8 3.72 -7.42 -17.85
C PRO A 8 3.29 -6.17 -18.64
N ASN A 9 3.62 -6.15 -19.93
CA ASN A 9 3.25 -5.06 -20.83
C ASN A 9 1.72 -4.89 -20.95
N GLY A 10 1.28 -3.67 -21.16
CA GLY A 10 -0.13 -3.35 -21.41
C GLY A 10 -1.01 -3.33 -20.15
N LYS A 11 -0.43 -3.48 -18.94
CA LYS A 11 -1.15 -3.38 -17.70
C LYS A 11 -1.45 -1.94 -17.32
N GLU A 12 -2.63 -1.74 -16.70
CA GLU A 12 -3.05 -0.47 -16.12
C GLU A 12 -2.55 -0.37 -14.69
N ILE A 13 -1.82 0.71 -14.39
CA ILE A 13 -1.22 0.94 -13.08
C ILE A 13 -1.82 2.21 -12.47
N LEU A 14 -2.31 2.09 -11.25
CA LEU A 14 -2.87 3.17 -10.48
C LEU A 14 -2.01 3.45 -9.26
N PHE A 15 -1.35 4.61 -9.26
CA PHE A 15 -0.71 5.14 -8.07
C PHE A 15 -1.75 5.84 -7.20
N LEU A 16 -1.81 5.49 -5.94
CA LEU A 16 -2.73 6.08 -4.97
C LEU A 16 -1.98 6.81 -3.86
N GLY A 17 -2.34 8.07 -3.63
CA GLY A 17 -1.87 8.87 -2.51
C GLY A 17 -3.01 9.27 -1.59
N ARG A 18 -2.68 9.62 -0.34
CA ARG A 18 -3.64 10.23 0.58
C ARG A 18 -3.98 11.65 0.16
N TYR A 19 -3.00 12.36 -0.40
CA TYR A 19 -3.08 13.75 -0.81
C TYR A 19 -2.64 13.95 -2.27
N ASN A 20 -3.13 15.00 -2.91
CA ASN A 20 -2.75 15.34 -4.29
C ASN A 20 -1.24 15.58 -4.44
N HIS A 21 -0.59 16.10 -3.42
CA HIS A 21 0.84 16.38 -3.47
C HIS A 21 1.72 15.12 -3.37
N ASP A 22 1.16 13.96 -3.02
CA ASP A 22 1.91 12.69 -2.95
C ASP A 22 2.47 12.27 -4.31
N VAL A 23 1.90 12.77 -5.42
CA VAL A 23 2.44 12.56 -6.77
C VAL A 23 3.90 13.03 -6.90
N ARG A 24 4.31 14.02 -6.12
CA ARG A 24 5.67 14.57 -6.16
C ARG A 24 6.74 13.57 -5.72
N ILE A 25 6.36 12.57 -4.92
CA ILE A 25 7.27 11.48 -4.52
C ILE A 25 7.79 10.74 -5.75
N LEU A 26 6.97 10.61 -6.78
CA LEU A 26 7.35 9.94 -8.02
C LEU A 26 8.42 10.72 -8.79
N SER A 27 8.44 12.05 -8.71
CA SER A 27 9.45 12.87 -9.40
C SER A 27 10.86 12.65 -8.86
N GLU A 28 10.99 12.28 -7.58
CA GLU A 28 12.28 11.98 -6.96
C GLU A 28 12.89 10.67 -7.51
N ASP A 29 12.05 9.77 -8.02
CA ASP A 29 12.42 8.48 -8.60
C ASP A 29 12.50 8.49 -10.15
N GLY A 30 12.55 9.68 -10.77
CA GLY A 30 12.69 9.82 -12.22
C GLY A 30 11.40 9.68 -13.03
N PHE A 31 10.24 9.70 -12.39
CA PHE A 31 8.95 9.72 -13.09
C PHE A 31 8.58 11.15 -13.49
N GLY A 32 8.10 11.30 -14.73
CA GLY A 32 7.36 12.49 -15.15
C GLY A 32 5.88 12.37 -14.80
N TRP A 33 5.22 13.50 -14.59
CA TRP A 33 3.77 13.52 -14.43
C TRP A 33 3.16 14.77 -15.03
N LYS A 34 1.91 14.67 -15.51
CA LYS A 34 1.11 15.76 -16.04
C LYS A 34 -0.27 15.73 -15.41
N PRO A 35 -0.85 16.88 -15.02
CA PRO A 35 -2.23 16.94 -14.56
C PRO A 35 -3.18 16.44 -15.65
N GLY A 36 -4.12 15.59 -15.28
CA GLY A 36 -5.21 15.17 -16.15
C GLY A 36 -6.24 16.28 -16.35
N ILE A 37 -6.96 16.21 -17.45
CA ILE A 37 -7.85 17.30 -17.90
C ILE A 37 -9.24 17.21 -17.23
N SER A 38 -9.73 16.04 -16.82
CA SER A 38 -11.14 15.86 -16.47
C SER A 38 -11.46 15.11 -15.18
N ASP A 39 -10.52 14.41 -14.54
CA ASP A 39 -10.85 13.40 -13.51
C ASP A 39 -10.05 13.50 -12.22
N ASN A 40 -9.47 14.64 -11.88
CA ASN A 40 -8.57 14.82 -10.73
C ASN A 40 -7.43 13.77 -10.69
N SER A 41 -7.07 13.22 -11.83
CA SER A 41 -5.93 12.31 -11.98
C SER A 41 -4.73 13.06 -12.54
N SER A 42 -3.56 12.43 -12.46
CA SER A 42 -2.35 12.85 -13.18
C SER A 42 -1.83 11.67 -13.98
N GLU A 43 -1.51 11.92 -15.24
CA GLU A 43 -0.81 10.95 -16.06
C GLU A 43 0.64 10.82 -15.58
N ILE A 44 1.09 9.59 -15.44
CA ILE A 44 2.47 9.29 -15.01
C ILE A 44 3.23 8.72 -16.20
N CYS A 45 4.43 9.23 -16.41
CA CYS A 45 5.33 8.76 -17.48
C CYS A 45 6.62 8.25 -16.83
N PHE A 46 7.08 7.10 -17.29
CA PHE A 46 8.37 6.55 -16.91
C PHE A 46 9.10 6.10 -18.16
N SER A 47 10.26 6.68 -18.44
CA SER A 47 10.96 6.50 -19.71
C SER A 47 11.40 5.06 -20.00
N GLU A 48 11.67 4.28 -18.94
CA GLU A 48 12.06 2.87 -19.07
C GLU A 48 10.88 1.94 -19.38
N ARG A 49 9.66 2.38 -19.12
CA ARG A 49 8.43 1.60 -19.35
C ARG A 49 7.32 2.47 -19.97
N PRO A 50 7.52 2.95 -21.21
CA PRO A 50 6.53 3.77 -21.90
C PRO A 50 5.28 2.97 -22.35
N ASP A 51 5.33 1.66 -22.26
CA ASP A 51 4.26 0.71 -22.59
C ASP A 51 3.18 0.59 -21.51
N LEU A 52 3.45 1.07 -20.29
CA LEU A 52 2.52 0.99 -19.18
C LEU A 52 1.61 2.22 -19.12
N ASN A 53 0.31 1.97 -18.96
CA ASN A 53 -0.66 3.03 -18.72
C ASN A 53 -0.68 3.33 -17.21
N MET A 54 -0.07 4.45 -16.83
CA MET A 54 0.12 4.80 -15.43
C MET A 54 -0.61 6.10 -15.10
N ARG A 55 -1.40 6.07 -14.03
CA ARG A 55 -2.12 7.25 -13.51
C ARG A 55 -1.91 7.38 -12.02
N PHE A 56 -1.94 8.61 -11.53
CA PHE A 56 -1.99 8.92 -10.11
C PHE A 56 -3.31 9.60 -9.78
N MET A 57 -3.89 9.26 -8.63
CA MET A 57 -5.00 9.99 -8.02
C MET A 57 -5.02 9.79 -6.50
N THR A 58 -5.84 10.58 -5.81
CA THR A 58 -6.06 10.34 -4.39
C THR A 58 -6.93 9.10 -4.18
N ILE A 59 -6.81 8.47 -3.00
CA ILE A 59 -7.65 7.32 -2.63
C ILE A 59 -9.14 7.70 -2.68
N HIS A 60 -9.50 8.91 -2.28
CA HIS A 60 -10.88 9.40 -2.34
C HIS A 60 -11.41 9.45 -3.78
N SER A 61 -10.61 9.98 -4.71
CA SER A 61 -10.98 10.08 -6.12
C SER A 61 -11.05 8.72 -6.81
N SER A 62 -10.38 7.71 -6.28
CA SER A 62 -10.35 6.35 -6.84
C SER A 62 -11.60 5.53 -6.53
N LYS A 63 -12.55 6.06 -5.77
CA LYS A 63 -13.78 5.33 -5.40
C LYS A 63 -14.56 4.92 -6.64
N GLY A 64 -14.81 3.61 -6.78
CA GLY A 64 -15.49 3.04 -7.96
C GLY A 64 -14.58 2.67 -9.13
N LEU A 65 -13.31 3.07 -9.12
CA LEU A 65 -12.33 2.70 -10.13
C LEU A 65 -11.57 1.43 -9.73
N GLN A 66 -10.98 0.77 -10.71
CA GLN A 66 -10.07 -0.37 -10.52
C GLN A 66 -8.94 -0.30 -11.55
N ALA A 67 -7.80 -0.88 -11.22
CA ALA A 67 -6.67 -1.07 -12.13
C ALA A 67 -6.09 -2.48 -11.95
N ASP A 68 -5.30 -2.94 -12.91
CA ASP A 68 -4.63 -4.24 -12.77
C ASP A 68 -3.68 -4.22 -11.58
N VAL A 69 -2.89 -3.18 -11.48
CA VAL A 69 -1.92 -3.00 -10.39
C VAL A 69 -2.17 -1.69 -9.67
N VAL A 70 -2.17 -1.73 -8.36
CA VAL A 70 -2.24 -0.54 -7.50
C VAL A 70 -0.94 -0.38 -6.72
N ILE A 71 -0.44 0.84 -6.66
CA ILE A 71 0.76 1.20 -5.88
C ILE A 71 0.36 2.32 -4.93
N SER A 72 0.23 2.00 -3.65
CA SER A 72 -0.08 2.98 -2.61
C SER A 72 1.20 3.69 -2.17
N LEU A 73 1.21 5.01 -2.28
CA LEU A 73 2.33 5.88 -1.95
C LEU A 73 2.22 6.41 -0.51
N ASN A 74 3.35 6.91 0.01
CA ASN A 74 3.42 7.66 1.27
C ASN A 74 2.85 6.94 2.51
N ASN A 75 2.98 5.60 2.56
CA ASN A 75 2.54 4.81 3.73
C ASN A 75 3.55 4.92 4.87
N ARG A 76 3.65 6.11 5.45
CA ARG A 76 4.57 6.44 6.54
C ARG A 76 3.84 7.11 7.70
N THR A 77 4.44 7.05 8.88
CA THR A 77 3.99 7.83 10.04
C THR A 77 4.26 9.33 9.81
N GLY A 78 3.39 10.19 10.31
CA GLY A 78 3.59 11.65 10.27
C GLY A 78 2.33 12.42 9.92
N LYS A 79 2.42 13.75 10.02
CA LYS A 79 1.30 14.67 9.79
C LYS A 79 0.62 14.45 8.43
N TYR A 80 1.44 14.32 7.37
CA TYR A 80 0.99 14.09 5.99
C TYR A 80 1.24 12.66 5.52
N GLY A 81 1.32 11.72 6.45
CA GLY A 81 1.45 10.30 6.12
C GLY A 81 0.12 9.62 5.82
N PHE A 82 0.15 8.29 5.80
CA PHE A 82 -1.06 7.48 5.71
C PHE A 82 -0.97 6.31 6.71
N PRO A 83 -1.74 6.34 7.82
CA PRO A 83 -2.83 7.26 8.16
C PRO A 83 -2.37 8.70 8.41
N SER A 84 -3.24 9.63 8.03
CA SER A 84 -3.02 11.05 8.27
C SER A 84 -3.13 11.39 9.76
N ARG A 85 -2.17 12.18 10.26
CA ARG A 85 -2.19 12.72 11.63
C ARG A 85 -2.31 14.24 11.63
N MET A 86 -3.02 14.80 10.64
CA MET A 86 -3.29 16.23 10.64
C MET A 86 -4.25 16.59 11.78
N ASP A 87 -3.94 17.64 12.51
CA ASP A 87 -4.86 18.18 13.51
C ASP A 87 -6.08 18.75 12.80
N GLU A 88 -7.26 18.27 13.16
CA GLU A 88 -8.53 18.84 12.73
C GLU A 88 -8.92 20.03 13.62
N PRO A 89 -9.69 21.01 13.09
CA PRO A 89 -10.26 22.04 13.94
C PRO A 89 -11.03 21.42 15.11
N VAL A 90 -10.83 21.95 16.30
CA VAL A 90 -11.40 21.44 17.58
C VAL A 90 -12.91 21.18 17.54
N LEU A 91 -13.61 21.84 16.62
CA LEU A 91 -15.06 21.71 16.46
C LEU A 91 -15.49 20.34 15.88
N ILE A 92 -14.65 19.71 15.05
CA ILE A 92 -14.99 18.44 14.38
C ILE A 92 -15.00 17.25 15.34
N PRO A 93 -13.98 17.03 16.19
CA PRO A 93 -14.03 16.00 17.22
C PRO A 93 -15.19 16.15 18.22
N LEU A 94 -15.57 17.40 18.51
CA LEU A 94 -16.69 17.69 19.40
C LEU A 94 -18.05 17.27 18.80
N LEU A 95 -18.19 17.36 17.48
CA LEU A 95 -19.43 17.02 16.78
C LEU A 95 -19.52 15.54 16.40
N LEU A 96 -18.41 14.86 16.19
CA LEU A 96 -18.35 13.49 15.64
C LEU A 96 -17.95 12.42 16.66
N GLY A 97 -17.66 12.76 17.92
CA GLY A 97 -17.49 11.76 18.97
C GLY A 97 -16.07 11.24 19.25
N GLY A 98 -15.02 11.87 18.70
CA GLY A 98 -13.64 11.63 19.16
C GLY A 98 -12.68 10.94 18.17
N ASP A 99 -11.43 10.74 18.62
CA ASP A 99 -10.29 10.27 17.82
C ASP A 99 -10.45 8.86 17.20
N ASN A 100 -11.30 8.01 17.75
CA ASN A 100 -11.50 6.64 17.23
C ASN A 100 -12.15 6.66 15.84
N ASP A 101 -13.12 7.54 15.60
CA ASP A 101 -13.85 7.60 14.32
C ASP A 101 -12.92 7.97 13.15
N ARG A 102 -11.93 8.82 13.42
CA ARG A 102 -10.96 9.26 12.42
C ARG A 102 -10.00 8.15 12.00
N TYR A 103 -9.47 7.42 12.97
CA TYR A 103 -8.57 6.30 12.67
C TYR A 103 -9.29 5.20 11.90
N ASP A 104 -10.56 4.99 12.20
CA ASP A 104 -11.40 4.05 11.49
C ASP A 104 -11.69 4.49 10.06
N GLU A 105 -11.88 5.81 9.81
CA GLU A 105 -12.03 6.33 8.45
C GLU A 105 -10.75 6.19 7.64
N GLU A 106 -9.58 6.50 8.20
CA GLU A 106 -8.29 6.26 7.54
C GLU A 106 -8.08 4.77 7.24
N ARG A 107 -8.52 3.87 8.12
CA ARG A 107 -8.49 2.42 7.91
C ARG A 107 -9.41 1.99 6.77
N ARG A 108 -10.61 2.56 6.67
CA ARG A 108 -11.52 2.34 5.54
C ARG A 108 -10.91 2.80 4.22
N LEU A 109 -10.25 3.97 4.21
CA LEU A 109 -9.54 4.46 3.03
C LEU A 109 -8.40 3.53 2.62
N PHE A 110 -7.65 3.02 3.59
CA PHE A 110 -6.59 2.05 3.30
C PHE A 110 -7.16 0.76 2.69
N TYR A 111 -8.26 0.24 3.22
CA TYR A 111 -8.96 -0.90 2.64
C TYR A 111 -9.44 -0.59 1.21
N VAL A 112 -10.03 0.59 1.00
CA VAL A 112 -10.44 1.03 -0.34
C VAL A 112 -9.25 1.04 -1.30
N ALA A 113 -8.11 1.59 -0.89
CA ALA A 113 -6.90 1.62 -1.74
C ALA A 113 -6.47 0.21 -2.16
N MET A 114 -6.39 -0.73 -1.23
CA MET A 114 -5.96 -2.10 -1.51
C MET A 114 -6.95 -2.85 -2.43
N THR A 115 -8.24 -2.61 -2.27
CA THR A 115 -9.29 -3.27 -3.06
C THR A 115 -9.50 -2.68 -4.47
N ARG A 116 -8.74 -1.65 -4.85
CA ARG A 116 -8.73 -1.14 -6.24
C ARG A 116 -7.92 -2.02 -7.19
N ALA A 117 -7.06 -2.87 -6.68
CA ALA A 117 -6.24 -3.77 -7.48
C ALA A 117 -7.04 -5.01 -7.93
N ARG A 118 -6.92 -5.35 -9.21
CA ARG A 118 -7.42 -6.63 -9.75
C ARG A 118 -6.40 -7.75 -9.56
N ASP A 119 -5.13 -7.47 -9.85
CA ASP A 119 -4.06 -8.48 -9.86
C ASP A 119 -3.13 -8.35 -8.66
N ALA A 120 -2.63 -7.14 -8.38
CA ALA A 120 -1.64 -6.92 -7.32
C ALA A 120 -1.72 -5.52 -6.71
N ALA A 121 -1.55 -5.46 -5.39
CA ALA A 121 -1.39 -4.21 -4.65
C ALA A 121 0.01 -4.14 -4.03
N TYR A 122 0.68 -3.01 -4.21
CA TYR A 122 1.98 -2.70 -3.62
C TYR A 122 1.86 -1.53 -2.67
N ILE A 123 2.55 -1.62 -1.53
CA ILE A 123 2.59 -0.58 -0.52
C ILE A 123 4.01 -0.03 -0.47
N VAL A 124 4.18 1.23 -0.83
CA VAL A 124 5.47 1.93 -0.75
C VAL A 124 5.58 2.62 0.59
N SER A 125 6.60 2.29 1.35
CA SER A 125 6.89 2.86 2.67
C SER A 125 8.37 3.16 2.83
N VAL A 126 8.70 4.02 3.78
CA VAL A 126 10.09 4.37 4.12
C VAL A 126 10.55 3.52 5.30
N THR A 127 11.70 2.86 5.16
CA THR A 127 12.31 2.06 6.23
C THR A 127 12.50 2.91 7.50
N GLY A 128 12.07 2.39 8.65
CA GLY A 128 12.10 3.10 9.94
C GLY A 128 10.92 4.04 10.18
N HIS A 129 10.13 4.37 9.16
CA HIS A 129 8.99 5.28 9.25
C HIS A 129 7.67 4.67 8.74
N GLN A 130 7.58 3.34 8.72
CA GLN A 130 6.40 2.64 8.23
C GLN A 130 5.14 3.04 9.00
N SER A 131 4.03 3.15 8.27
CA SER A 131 2.72 3.42 8.85
C SER A 131 2.24 2.28 9.76
N ASP A 132 1.32 2.59 10.66
CA ASP A 132 0.75 1.59 11.55
C ASP A 132 -0.04 0.54 10.76
N PHE A 133 -0.76 0.96 9.72
CA PHE A 133 -1.46 0.03 8.82
C PHE A 133 -0.51 -0.92 8.09
N PHE A 134 0.63 -0.42 7.64
CA PHE A 134 1.66 -1.27 7.05
C PHE A 134 2.17 -2.31 8.04
N LYS A 135 2.47 -1.89 9.27
CA LYS A 135 2.95 -2.80 10.33
C LYS A 135 1.93 -3.86 10.72
N GLU A 136 0.63 -3.52 10.68
CA GLU A 136 -0.44 -4.46 10.97
C GLU A 136 -0.56 -5.57 9.91
N ILE A 137 -0.45 -5.23 8.63
CA ILE A 137 -0.65 -6.19 7.55
C ILE A 137 0.64 -6.88 7.08
N PHE A 138 1.81 -6.25 7.26
CA PHE A 138 3.07 -6.76 6.76
C PHE A 138 3.40 -8.18 7.24
N PRO A 139 3.16 -8.58 8.51
CA PRO A 139 3.38 -9.94 8.97
C PRO A 139 2.59 -11.02 8.21
N TYR A 140 1.48 -10.64 7.56
CA TYR A 140 0.60 -11.57 6.85
C TYR A 140 0.88 -11.61 5.34
N TYR A 141 1.23 -10.47 4.75
CA TYR A 141 1.30 -10.30 3.30
C TYR A 141 2.64 -9.79 2.78
N GLY A 142 3.52 -9.32 3.67
CA GLY A 142 4.84 -8.81 3.30
C GLY A 142 5.68 -9.91 2.68
N ARG A 143 6.11 -9.72 1.42
CA ARG A 143 7.13 -10.56 0.82
C ARG A 143 8.49 -10.03 1.23
N ASP A 144 9.29 -10.90 1.80
CA ASP A 144 10.63 -10.60 2.24
C ASP A 144 11.50 -10.11 1.07
N SER A 145 11.95 -8.89 1.17
CA SER A 145 13.17 -8.43 0.51
C SER A 145 14.40 -8.67 1.41
N GLY A 146 14.34 -9.72 2.24
CA GLY A 146 15.52 -10.30 2.90
C GLY A 146 15.83 -9.87 4.33
N THR A 147 14.96 -9.14 5.07
CA THR A 147 15.36 -8.60 6.38
C THR A 147 14.34 -8.65 7.53
N SER A 148 13.11 -9.12 7.33
CA SER A 148 12.17 -9.24 8.45
C SER A 148 11.52 -10.62 8.49
N PRO A 149 11.57 -11.33 9.63
CA PRO A 149 10.90 -12.61 9.77
C PRO A 149 9.38 -12.43 9.70
N MET A 150 8.73 -13.16 8.80
CA MET A 150 7.28 -13.27 8.78
C MET A 150 6.81 -13.96 10.06
N ILE A 151 5.88 -13.37 10.77
CA ILE A 151 5.40 -13.87 12.05
C ILE A 151 4.08 -14.61 11.87
N CYS A 152 3.95 -15.78 12.46
CA CYS A 152 2.73 -16.57 12.44
C CYS A 152 1.61 -15.84 13.22
N PRO A 153 0.45 -15.56 12.61
CA PRO A 153 -0.64 -14.83 13.25
C PRO A 153 -1.29 -15.61 14.41
N LEU A 154 -1.14 -16.94 14.43
CA LEU A 154 -1.76 -17.78 15.44
C LEU A 154 -0.92 -17.92 16.71
N CYS A 155 0.41 -17.89 16.61
CA CYS A 155 1.25 -18.21 17.76
C CYS A 155 2.48 -17.29 17.91
N GLY A 156 2.67 -16.31 17.05
CA GLY A 156 3.83 -15.42 17.08
C GLY A 156 5.17 -16.07 16.68
N GLY A 157 5.17 -17.33 16.24
CA GLY A 157 6.36 -17.99 15.71
C GLY A 157 6.75 -17.49 14.32
N MET A 158 7.97 -17.79 13.86
CA MET A 158 8.40 -17.41 12.51
C MET A 158 7.72 -18.26 11.45
N LEU A 159 7.35 -17.65 10.32
CA LEU A 159 6.94 -18.34 9.12
C LEU A 159 8.18 -18.62 8.26
N ILE A 160 8.42 -19.89 7.97
CA ILE A 160 9.57 -20.38 7.20
C ILE A 160 9.08 -20.88 5.86
N LEU A 161 9.71 -20.44 4.76
CA LEU A 161 9.41 -20.96 3.44
C LEU A 161 9.78 -22.44 3.38
N LYS A 162 8.80 -23.28 3.08
CA LYS A 162 8.93 -24.73 2.94
C LYS A 162 8.54 -25.16 1.55
N GLU A 163 9.13 -26.24 1.10
CA GLU A 163 8.78 -26.88 -0.16
C GLU A 163 7.91 -28.11 0.12
N GLY A 164 6.73 -28.17 -0.48
CA GLY A 164 5.78 -29.26 -0.30
C GLY A 164 5.41 -29.91 -1.64
N ARG A 165 4.63 -30.98 -1.59
CA ARG A 165 4.20 -31.76 -2.76
C ARG A 165 3.50 -30.91 -3.85
N TYR A 166 2.85 -29.81 -3.45
CA TYR A 166 2.07 -28.94 -4.33
C TYR A 166 2.71 -27.57 -4.57
N GLY A 167 4.00 -27.39 -4.19
CA GLY A 167 4.74 -26.13 -4.35
C GLY A 167 5.25 -25.57 -3.03
N ARG A 168 5.76 -24.33 -3.09
CA ARG A 168 6.30 -23.62 -1.93
C ARG A 168 5.19 -23.02 -1.07
N PHE A 169 5.31 -23.12 0.25
CA PHE A 169 4.40 -22.53 1.20
C PHE A 169 5.13 -22.03 2.44
N TYR A 170 4.54 -21.08 3.16
CA TYR A 170 5.06 -20.63 4.45
C TYR A 170 4.47 -21.47 5.58
N GLY A 171 5.33 -22.20 6.28
CA GLY A 171 4.97 -23.00 7.44
C GLY A 171 5.47 -22.39 8.74
N CYS A 172 4.66 -22.43 9.80
CA CYS A 172 5.05 -21.94 11.10
C CYS A 172 6.22 -22.75 11.71
N SER A 173 7.21 -22.08 12.30
CA SER A 173 8.30 -22.72 13.03
C SER A 173 7.80 -23.55 14.21
N ASN A 174 6.68 -23.16 14.81
CA ASN A 174 6.08 -23.84 15.95
C ASN A 174 5.09 -24.96 15.57
N TYR A 175 4.97 -25.29 14.27
CA TYR A 175 4.07 -26.34 13.82
C TYR A 175 4.35 -27.68 14.50
N ALA A 176 5.61 -28.10 14.53
CA ALA A 176 6.02 -29.39 15.10
C ALA A 176 6.08 -29.39 16.64
N SER A 177 6.44 -28.25 17.25
CA SER A 177 6.70 -28.17 18.70
C SER A 177 5.49 -27.76 19.52
N ARG A 178 4.57 -26.96 18.95
CA ARG A 178 3.40 -26.41 19.65
C ARG A 178 2.06 -26.66 18.92
N GLY A 179 2.07 -27.48 17.88
CA GLY A 179 0.84 -27.85 17.13
C GLY A 179 0.16 -26.67 16.46
N CYS A 180 0.90 -25.62 16.12
CA CYS A 180 0.34 -24.46 15.39
C CYS A 180 -0.06 -24.89 13.98
N ARG A 181 -1.36 -24.92 13.68
CA ARG A 181 -1.95 -25.31 12.39
C ARG A 181 -2.60 -24.11 11.72
#